data_5c7453f60f9de4109fe748ac8c0a5700
#
_entry.id   5c7453f60f9de4109fe748ac8c0a5700
#
_cell.length_a   1.000
_cell.length_b   1.000
_cell.length_c   1.000
_cell.angle_alpha   90.00
_cell.angle_beta   90.00
_cell.angle_gamma   90.00
#
_symmetry.space_group_name_H-M   'P 1'
#
loop_
_entity.id
_entity.type
_entity.pdbx_description
1 polymer ?
#
loop_
_entity_poly.entity_id
_entity_poly.type
_entity_poly.pdbx_seq_one_letter_code
_entity_poly.pdbx_strand_id
1 'polypeptide(L)'
;MNLESCLKRRDIWRGKKATRSGDTVATGFSVLDQHLPGGGWPQHALTEILVENITYSPLWLLMPALGKIMSTRPWQIWITPPAIPYPPGLSQNGLDLSKILMITAADRSDILWSAEQALRSRACSAVLCWPGKLHQSATRRLQLAAEH
;
A
#
# COMPACT_ATOMS: atom_id res chain seq x y z
N MET A 1 -22.21 11.01 -22.77
CA MET A 1 -21.76 9.97 -21.81
C MET A 1 -22.74 10.02 -20.63
N ASN A 2 -23.49 8.95 -20.39
CA ASN A 2 -24.58 8.95 -19.39
C ASN A 2 -23.98 8.63 -18.00
N LEU A 3 -24.45 9.32 -16.95
CA LEU A 3 -24.02 9.13 -15.55
C LEU A 3 -24.13 7.66 -15.11
N GLU A 4 -25.17 6.94 -15.53
CA GLU A 4 -25.35 5.54 -15.21
C GLU A 4 -24.28 4.61 -15.82
N SER A 5 -23.76 4.94 -17.00
CA SER A 5 -22.67 4.19 -17.62
C SER A 5 -21.33 4.44 -16.89
N CYS A 6 -21.14 5.66 -16.35
CA CYS A 6 -19.99 5.97 -15.51
C CYS A 6 -20.02 5.24 -14.16
N LEU A 7 -21.21 5.12 -13.54
CA LEU A 7 -21.39 4.45 -12.24
C LEU A 7 -21.24 2.92 -12.30
N LYS A 8 -21.23 2.32 -13.51
CA LYS A 8 -20.92 0.89 -13.71
C LYS A 8 -19.43 0.58 -13.67
N ARG A 9 -18.59 1.60 -13.71
CA ARG A 9 -17.13 1.42 -13.60
C ARG A 9 -16.76 1.11 -12.15
N ARG A 10 -15.82 0.18 -11.95
CA ARG A 10 -15.35 -0.24 -10.61
C ARG A 10 -14.59 0.84 -9.85
N ASP A 11 -14.09 1.86 -10.57
CA ASP A 11 -13.28 2.97 -10.04
C ASP A 11 -14.11 4.23 -9.70
N ILE A 12 -15.42 4.20 -9.98
CA ILE A 12 -16.33 5.34 -9.74
C ILE A 12 -17.46 4.92 -8.81
N TRP A 13 -17.70 5.68 -7.75
CA TRP A 13 -18.80 5.42 -6.81
C TRP A 13 -19.54 6.72 -6.43
N ARG A 14 -20.78 6.56 -6.01
CA ARG A 14 -21.57 7.65 -5.42
C ARG A 14 -21.24 7.78 -3.94
N GLY A 15 -20.78 8.96 -3.50
CA GLY A 15 -20.18 9.29 -2.20
C GLY A 15 -20.88 8.87 -0.90
N LYS A 16 -21.94 8.08 -0.92
CA LYS A 16 -22.61 7.53 0.28
C LYS A 16 -22.58 6.00 0.42
N LYS A 17 -22.10 5.25 -0.59
CA LYS A 17 -21.90 3.80 -0.51
C LYS A 17 -20.72 3.42 -1.41
N ALA A 18 -19.56 3.42 -0.84
CA ALA A 18 -18.42 2.75 -1.46
C ALA A 18 -18.57 1.24 -1.26
N THR A 19 -19.39 0.59 -2.09
CA THR A 19 -19.35 -0.85 -2.24
C THR A 19 -18.30 -1.17 -3.30
N ARG A 20 -17.02 -1.06 -2.98
CA ARG A 20 -15.99 -1.75 -3.73
C ARG A 20 -16.02 -3.21 -3.28
N SER A 21 -16.64 -4.07 -4.07
CA SER A 21 -16.37 -5.50 -4.02
C SER A 21 -15.03 -5.77 -4.73
N GLY A 22 -13.96 -5.28 -4.16
CA GLY A 22 -12.60 -5.64 -4.51
C GLY A 22 -12.03 -6.48 -3.39
N ASP A 23 -11.03 -7.30 -3.68
CA ASP A 23 -10.31 -8.02 -2.65
C ASP A 23 -9.67 -7.01 -1.69
N THR A 24 -9.93 -7.18 -0.40
CA THR A 24 -9.37 -6.35 0.66
C THR A 24 -8.69 -7.21 1.71
N VAL A 25 -7.75 -6.62 2.44
CA VAL A 25 -7.13 -7.21 3.62
C VAL A 25 -7.58 -6.44 4.83
N ALA A 26 -8.14 -7.13 5.83
CA ALA A 26 -8.51 -6.51 7.10
C ALA A 26 -7.31 -5.75 7.69
N THR A 27 -7.56 -4.54 8.15
CA THR A 27 -6.50 -3.67 8.70
C THR A 27 -5.93 -4.21 10.01
N GLY A 28 -6.70 -5.04 10.73
CA GLY A 28 -6.44 -5.44 12.10
C GLY A 28 -7.09 -4.53 13.14
N PHE A 29 -7.76 -3.47 12.68
CA PHE A 29 -8.49 -2.50 13.51
C PHE A 29 -9.95 -2.46 13.08
N SER A 30 -10.83 -3.10 13.84
CA SER A 30 -12.26 -3.23 13.49
C SER A 30 -12.95 -1.90 13.26
N VAL A 31 -12.59 -0.88 14.02
CA VAL A 31 -13.13 0.48 13.83
C VAL A 31 -12.74 1.06 12.49
N LEU A 32 -11.48 0.86 12.05
CA LEU A 32 -11.01 1.33 10.76
C LEU A 32 -11.66 0.55 9.62
N ASP A 33 -11.78 -0.77 9.75
CA ASP A 33 -12.41 -1.63 8.75
C ASP A 33 -13.87 -1.21 8.46
N GLN A 34 -14.61 -0.76 9.47
CA GLN A 34 -15.97 -0.25 9.30
C GLN A 34 -16.05 1.03 8.45
N HIS A 35 -14.97 1.80 8.39
CA HIS A 35 -14.93 3.08 7.66
C HIS A 35 -14.28 2.95 6.29
N LEU A 36 -13.50 1.90 6.06
CA LEU A 36 -12.85 1.67 4.77
C LEU A 36 -13.80 0.99 3.77
N PRO A 37 -13.78 1.40 2.51
CA PRO A 37 -14.51 0.72 1.44
C PRO A 37 -14.06 -0.75 1.34
N GLY A 38 -15.01 -1.68 1.43
CA GLY A 38 -14.71 -3.10 1.38
C GLY A 38 -14.21 -3.73 2.68
N GLY A 39 -14.16 -2.95 3.78
CA GLY A 39 -13.83 -3.48 5.11
C GLY A 39 -12.35 -3.76 5.34
N GLY A 40 -11.45 -3.05 4.66
CA GLY A 40 -10.02 -3.24 4.83
C GLY A 40 -9.18 -2.50 3.80
N TRP A 41 -7.87 -2.75 3.81
CA TRP A 41 -6.96 -2.21 2.81
C TRP A 41 -7.25 -2.83 1.43
N PRO A 42 -7.41 -2.01 0.38
CA PRO A 42 -7.64 -2.54 -0.97
C PRO A 42 -6.38 -3.27 -1.47
N GLN A 43 -6.58 -4.44 -2.07
CA GLN A 43 -5.52 -5.15 -2.80
C GLN A 43 -5.46 -4.63 -4.24
N HIS A 44 -4.32 -4.85 -4.89
CA HIS A 44 -4.08 -4.43 -6.28
C HIS A 44 -4.38 -2.94 -6.49
N ALA A 45 -4.04 -2.12 -5.50
CA ALA A 45 -4.28 -0.69 -5.51
C ALA A 45 -3.19 0.07 -4.78
N LEU A 46 -3.03 1.33 -5.13
CA LEU A 46 -2.22 2.27 -4.38
C LEU A 46 -3.01 2.83 -3.21
N THR A 47 -2.46 2.72 -2.01
CA THR A 47 -2.96 3.42 -0.82
C THR A 47 -1.97 4.50 -0.42
N GLU A 48 -2.42 5.74 -0.37
CA GLU A 48 -1.61 6.87 0.08
C GLU A 48 -1.99 7.22 1.51
N ILE A 49 -1.00 7.24 2.42
CA ILE A 49 -1.18 7.61 3.81
C ILE A 49 -0.46 8.92 4.07
N LEU A 50 -1.23 9.96 4.32
CA LEU A 50 -0.72 11.30 4.59
C LEU A 50 -0.52 11.49 6.09
N VAL A 51 0.66 11.94 6.47
CA VAL A 51 1.02 12.23 7.86
C VAL A 51 1.56 13.66 7.97
N GLU A 52 1.21 14.35 9.05
CA GLU A 52 1.68 15.72 9.27
C GLU A 52 3.18 15.75 9.54
N ASN A 53 3.69 14.75 10.23
CA ASN A 53 5.10 14.65 10.58
C ASN A 53 5.62 13.25 10.26
N ILE A 54 6.61 13.16 9.37
CA ILE A 54 7.22 11.91 8.92
C ILE A 54 7.95 11.15 10.05
N THR A 55 8.29 11.83 11.13
CA THR A 55 8.89 11.20 12.32
C THR A 55 7.93 10.20 12.97
N TYR A 56 6.64 10.43 12.84
CA TYR A 56 5.61 9.49 13.28
C TYR A 56 5.22 8.57 12.12
N SER A 57 6.08 7.61 11.81
CA SER A 57 5.77 6.65 10.75
C SER A 57 4.47 5.89 11.08
N PRO A 58 3.47 5.89 10.17
CA PRO A 58 2.23 5.15 10.39
C PRO A 58 2.40 3.63 10.19
N LEU A 59 3.63 3.13 10.21
CA LEU A 59 3.93 1.73 9.95
C LEU A 59 3.16 0.78 10.89
N TRP A 60 2.96 1.19 12.16
CA TRP A 60 2.16 0.44 13.13
C TRP A 60 0.74 0.14 12.63
N LEU A 61 0.15 1.05 11.85
CA LEU A 61 -1.19 0.90 11.28
C LEU A 61 -1.24 -0.19 10.21
N LEU A 62 -0.13 -0.44 9.54
CA LEU A 62 -0.01 -1.43 8.46
C LEU A 62 0.44 -2.80 8.95
N MET A 63 1.08 -2.89 10.13
CA MET A 63 1.70 -4.11 10.64
C MET A 63 0.78 -5.33 10.62
N PRO A 64 -0.48 -5.29 11.13
CA PRO A 64 -1.32 -6.46 11.16
C PRO A 64 -1.65 -6.99 9.76
N ALA A 65 -1.90 -6.08 8.82
CA ALA A 65 -2.18 -6.44 7.44
C ALA A 65 -0.94 -6.98 6.73
N LEU A 66 0.23 -6.33 6.91
CA LEU A 66 1.50 -6.76 6.32
C LEU A 66 1.89 -8.18 6.78
N GLY A 67 1.77 -8.49 8.07
CA GLY A 67 2.02 -9.84 8.58
C GLY A 67 1.11 -10.88 7.94
N LYS A 68 -0.17 -10.55 7.77
CA LYS A 68 -1.16 -11.45 7.18
C LYS A 68 -0.89 -11.75 5.70
N ILE A 69 -0.55 -10.75 4.89
CA ILE A 69 -0.34 -10.93 3.46
C ILE A 69 0.99 -11.62 3.11
N MET A 70 1.98 -11.62 4.01
CA MET A 70 3.23 -12.36 3.83
C MET A 70 3.02 -13.88 3.67
N SER A 71 1.91 -14.41 4.14
CA SER A 71 1.56 -15.82 3.98
C SER A 71 1.23 -16.20 2.53
N THR A 72 0.77 -15.27 1.73
CA THR A 72 0.34 -15.52 0.34
C THR A 72 1.45 -15.30 -0.68
N ARG A 73 2.22 -14.25 -0.52
CA ARG A 73 3.42 -13.93 -1.32
C ARG A 73 4.52 -13.50 -0.36
N PRO A 74 5.70 -14.14 -0.40
CA PRO A 74 6.65 -13.99 0.70
C PRO A 74 7.29 -12.62 0.78
N TRP A 75 7.57 -11.95 -0.34
CA TRP A 75 8.39 -10.75 -0.33
C TRP A 75 7.60 -9.49 -0.05
N GLN A 76 8.16 -8.64 0.80
CA GLN A 76 7.78 -7.23 0.93
C GLN A 76 8.97 -6.36 0.56
N ILE A 77 8.72 -5.31 -0.20
CA ILE A 77 9.76 -4.40 -0.67
C ILE A 77 9.52 -3.03 -0.04
N TRP A 78 10.51 -2.56 0.71
CA TRP A 78 10.45 -1.30 1.43
C TRP A 78 11.51 -0.35 0.87
N ILE A 79 11.07 0.76 0.28
CA ILE A 79 11.93 1.64 -0.50
C ILE A 79 12.13 2.95 0.23
N THR A 80 13.35 3.20 0.65
CA THR A 80 13.83 4.41 1.32
C THR A 80 12.93 4.83 2.50
N PRO A 81 12.74 3.96 3.50
CA PRO A 81 12.03 4.36 4.71
C PRO A 81 12.78 5.52 5.40
N PRO A 82 12.07 6.45 6.08
CA PRO A 82 12.68 7.64 6.68
C PRO A 82 13.64 7.33 7.84
N ALA A 83 13.52 6.15 8.40
CA ALA A 83 14.42 5.62 9.42
C ALA A 83 14.51 4.10 9.25
N ILE A 84 15.61 3.50 9.72
CA ILE A 84 15.76 2.05 9.74
C ILE A 84 14.72 1.47 10.73
N PRO A 85 13.78 0.65 10.26
CA PRO A 85 12.79 0.05 11.15
C PRO A 85 13.45 -0.86 12.19
N TYR A 86 12.93 -0.84 13.41
CA TYR A 86 13.46 -1.64 14.51
C TYR A 86 13.12 -3.13 14.33
N PRO A 87 14.12 -4.02 14.03
CA PRO A 87 13.84 -5.40 13.63
C PRO A 87 13.08 -6.22 14.67
N PRO A 88 13.38 -6.14 16.00
CA PRO A 88 12.61 -6.88 16.98
C PRO A 88 11.13 -6.47 17.02
N GLY A 89 10.84 -5.18 16.83
CA GLY A 89 9.47 -4.69 16.75
C GLY A 89 8.71 -5.24 15.54
N LEU A 90 9.37 -5.38 14.39
CA LEU A 90 8.79 -5.99 13.20
C LEU A 90 8.45 -7.47 13.47
N SER A 91 9.39 -8.24 14.02
CA SER A 91 9.19 -9.66 14.34
C SER A 91 8.08 -9.88 15.36
N GLN A 92 7.99 -9.04 16.39
CA GLN A 92 6.92 -9.10 17.40
C GLN A 92 5.54 -8.87 16.80
N ASN A 93 5.46 -8.13 15.70
CA ASN A 93 4.23 -7.90 14.94
C ASN A 93 3.99 -8.93 13.83
N GLY A 94 4.71 -10.06 13.84
CA GLY A 94 4.48 -11.18 12.95
C GLY A 94 5.09 -11.06 11.56
N LEU A 95 6.02 -10.11 11.35
CA LEU A 95 6.73 -10.00 10.08
C LEU A 95 7.97 -10.90 10.07
N ASP A 96 8.13 -11.63 8.98
CA ASP A 96 9.33 -12.42 8.71
C ASP A 96 10.40 -11.53 8.08
N LEU A 97 11.42 -11.18 8.86
CA LEU A 97 12.47 -10.26 8.42
C LEU A 97 13.26 -10.80 7.22
N SER A 98 13.37 -12.12 7.06
CA SER A 98 14.06 -12.74 5.93
C SER A 98 13.36 -12.48 4.58
N LYS A 99 12.11 -12.02 4.63
CA LYS A 99 11.26 -11.73 3.47
C LYS A 99 11.04 -10.23 3.23
N ILE A 100 11.75 -9.38 3.94
CA ILE A 100 11.71 -7.93 3.75
C ILE A 100 12.97 -7.51 2.99
N LEU A 101 12.79 -7.02 1.76
CA LEU A 101 13.85 -6.41 0.97
C LEU A 101 13.81 -4.90 1.15
N MET A 102 14.88 -4.33 1.70
CA MET A 102 15.03 -2.89 1.82
C MET A 102 15.86 -2.35 0.68
N ILE A 103 15.33 -1.34 -0.01
CA ILE A 103 16.00 -0.63 -1.10
C ILE A 103 16.26 0.80 -0.64
N THR A 104 17.49 1.26 -0.73
CA THR A 104 17.86 2.66 -0.52
C THR A 104 18.10 3.30 -1.87
N ALA A 105 17.35 4.34 -2.17
CA ALA A 105 17.48 5.14 -3.39
C ALA A 105 17.87 6.57 -3.03
N ALA A 106 18.73 7.18 -3.86
CA ALA A 106 19.28 8.50 -3.59
C ALA A 106 18.28 9.62 -3.88
N ASP A 107 17.46 9.46 -4.91
CA ASP A 107 16.53 10.49 -5.33
C ASP A 107 15.11 9.94 -5.58
N ARG A 108 14.17 10.87 -5.78
CA ARG A 108 12.77 10.53 -5.98
C ARG A 108 12.51 9.72 -7.23
N SER A 109 13.24 9.96 -8.31
CA SER A 109 13.06 9.23 -9.57
C SER A 109 13.39 7.76 -9.38
N ASP A 110 14.45 7.45 -8.67
CA ASP A 110 14.89 6.09 -8.36
C ASP A 110 13.93 5.40 -7.39
N ILE A 111 13.39 6.12 -6.39
CA ILE A 111 12.34 5.60 -5.50
C ILE A 111 11.12 5.16 -6.32
N LEU A 112 10.64 6.04 -7.20
CA LEU A 112 9.45 5.76 -8.01
C LEU A 112 9.68 4.65 -9.04
N TRP A 113 10.86 4.65 -9.66
CA TRP A 113 11.25 3.59 -10.59
C TRP A 113 11.32 2.24 -9.89
N SER A 114 12.00 2.18 -8.74
CA SER A 114 12.11 0.95 -7.93
C SER A 114 10.74 0.43 -7.51
N ALA A 115 9.84 1.31 -7.07
CA ALA A 115 8.47 0.94 -6.71
C ALA A 115 7.71 0.35 -7.91
N GLU A 116 7.81 0.97 -9.07
CA GLU A 116 7.17 0.49 -10.29
C GLU A 116 7.72 -0.88 -10.72
N GLN A 117 9.05 -1.08 -10.69
CA GLN A 117 9.66 -2.38 -11.00
C GLN A 117 9.24 -3.46 -10.00
N ALA A 118 9.22 -3.14 -8.70
CA ALA A 118 8.78 -4.05 -7.66
C ALA A 118 7.32 -4.51 -7.89
N LEU A 119 6.41 -3.58 -8.17
CA LEU A 119 5.01 -3.89 -8.46
C LEU A 119 4.86 -4.75 -9.71
N ARG A 120 5.54 -4.40 -10.80
CA ARG A 120 5.50 -5.14 -12.08
C ARG A 120 6.07 -6.54 -11.98
N SER A 121 7.00 -6.79 -11.07
CA SER A 121 7.59 -8.12 -10.87
C SER A 121 6.59 -9.15 -10.39
N ARG A 122 5.50 -8.73 -9.73
CA ARG A 122 4.48 -9.59 -9.07
C ARG A 122 5.04 -10.57 -8.03
N ALA A 123 6.29 -10.39 -7.63
CA ALA A 123 6.96 -11.27 -6.68
C ALA A 123 6.66 -10.89 -5.22
N CYS A 124 6.13 -9.70 -4.97
CA CYS A 124 5.90 -9.18 -3.64
C CYS A 124 4.42 -9.09 -3.27
N SER A 125 4.14 -9.23 -1.98
CA SER A 125 2.79 -9.03 -1.40
C SER A 125 2.50 -7.56 -1.11
N ALA A 126 3.54 -6.77 -0.86
CA ALA A 126 3.43 -5.34 -0.63
C ALA A 126 4.69 -4.60 -1.07
N VAL A 127 4.49 -3.37 -1.54
CA VAL A 127 5.55 -2.40 -1.78
C VAL A 127 5.25 -1.16 -0.94
N LEU A 128 6.14 -0.81 -0.04
CA LEU A 128 6.08 0.41 0.75
C LEU A 128 7.14 1.38 0.23
N CYS A 129 6.78 2.63 0.01
CA CYS A 129 7.75 3.63 -0.41
C CYS A 129 7.46 4.99 0.23
N TRP A 130 8.52 5.75 0.44
CA TRP A 130 8.47 7.09 1.05
C TRP A 130 9.03 8.16 0.09
N PRO A 131 8.34 8.46 -1.01
CA PRO A 131 8.85 9.33 -2.07
C PRO A 131 8.74 10.82 -1.74
N GLY A 132 8.20 11.18 -0.58
CA GLY A 132 7.79 12.54 -0.28
C GLY A 132 6.58 12.96 -1.11
N LYS A 133 6.51 14.23 -1.49
CA LYS A 133 5.36 14.76 -2.25
C LYS A 133 5.28 14.15 -3.65
N LEU A 134 4.17 13.49 -3.97
CA LEU A 134 3.90 12.91 -5.28
C LEU A 134 3.17 13.88 -6.21
N HIS A 135 3.49 13.78 -7.51
CA HIS A 135 2.70 14.40 -8.57
C HIS A 135 1.66 13.40 -9.10
N GLN A 136 0.54 13.88 -9.56
CA GLN A 136 -0.57 13.08 -10.07
C GLN A 136 -0.16 12.05 -11.13
N SER A 137 0.79 12.38 -12.00
CA SER A 137 1.32 11.45 -13.02
C SER A 137 2.04 10.26 -12.39
N ALA A 138 2.81 10.47 -11.33
CA ALA A 138 3.51 9.39 -10.62
C ALA A 138 2.52 8.49 -9.87
N THR A 139 1.55 9.08 -9.16
CA THR A 139 0.47 8.34 -8.49
C THR A 139 -0.28 7.45 -9.47
N ARG A 140 -0.65 7.98 -10.64
CA ARG A 140 -1.33 7.20 -11.69
C ARG A 140 -0.48 6.03 -12.19
N ARG A 141 0.82 6.24 -12.42
CA ARG A 141 1.74 5.16 -12.86
C ARG A 141 1.83 4.04 -11.84
N LEU A 142 2.00 4.37 -10.56
CA LEU A 142 2.05 3.40 -9.48
C LEU A 142 0.72 2.65 -9.32
N GLN A 143 -0.41 3.35 -9.42
CA GLN A 143 -1.74 2.72 -9.40
C GLN A 143 -1.87 1.69 -10.52
N LEU A 144 -1.53 2.05 -11.76
CA LEU A 144 -1.59 1.12 -12.89
C LEU A 144 -0.63 -0.07 -12.73
N ALA A 145 0.55 0.14 -12.13
CA ALA A 145 1.48 -0.95 -11.85
C ALA A 145 0.97 -1.90 -10.74
N ALA A 146 0.18 -1.40 -9.79
CA ALA A 146 -0.40 -2.20 -8.71
C ALA A 146 -1.64 -3.02 -9.16
N GLU A 147 -2.34 -2.62 -10.22
CA GLU A 147 -3.55 -3.29 -10.73
C GLU A 147 -3.25 -4.64 -11.43
N HIS A 148 -2.03 -4.89 -11.77
CA HIS A 148 -1.56 -6.10 -12.46
C HIS A 148 -0.94 -7.10 -11.50
#